data_16a0154202bc8065a8e015c68c14baf3
#
_entry.id   16a0154202bc8065a8e015c68c14baf3
#
_cell.length_a   1.000
_cell.length_b   1.000
_cell.length_c   1.000
_cell.angle_alpha   90.00
_cell.angle_beta   90.00
_cell.angle_gamma   90.00
#
_symmetry.space_group_name_H-M   'P 1'
#
loop_
_entity.id
_entity.type
_entity.pdbx_description
1 polymer ?
#
loop_
_entity_poly.entity_id
_entity_poly.type
_entity_poly.pdbx_seq_one_letter_code
_entity_poly.pdbx_strand_id
1 'polypeptide(L)'
;TDFEFRSYGQELALCQRYYYRPIDENNKYLCLGFSDSSTMVSGFLQFPVTMRANPSIDASYGVSGSIGYWRIANGNFGGDKYIDNAWSIVGQTPNATRVYATPRASLTVGEVGFIESKNSSSYMAFTAEL
;
A
#
# COMPACT_ATOMS: atom_id res chain seq x y z
N THR A 1 17.56 21.50 31.36
CA THR A 1 17.52 21.21 29.93
C THR A 1 16.35 21.94 29.31
N ASP A 2 16.66 22.80 28.36
CA ASP A 2 15.62 23.52 27.63
C ASP A 2 14.74 22.54 26.86
N PHE A 3 13.44 22.74 26.94
CA PHE A 3 12.48 21.99 26.12
C PHE A 3 12.71 22.35 24.64
N GLU A 4 13.19 21.41 23.84
CA GLU A 4 13.25 21.63 22.40
C GLU A 4 11.81 21.66 21.84
N PHE A 5 11.36 22.84 21.49
CA PHE A 5 10.12 23.00 20.75
C PHE A 5 10.35 22.59 19.30
N ARG A 6 9.87 21.41 18.94
CA ARG A 6 9.83 20.97 17.53
C ARG A 6 8.51 21.39 16.90
N SER A 7 8.56 21.76 15.64
CA SER A 7 7.33 21.99 14.90
C SER A 7 6.60 20.67 14.65
N TYR A 8 5.27 20.74 14.47
CA TYR A 8 4.46 19.56 14.12
C TYR A 8 5.04 18.81 12.90
N GLY A 9 5.50 19.53 11.87
CA GLY A 9 6.08 18.90 10.68
C GLY A 9 7.38 18.15 10.99
N GLN A 10 8.21 18.65 11.88
CA GLN A 10 9.43 17.96 12.31
C GLN A 10 9.11 16.67 13.08
N GLU A 11 8.16 16.73 14.01
CA GLU A 11 7.73 15.56 14.77
C GLU A 11 7.08 14.51 13.85
N LEU A 12 6.23 14.93 12.93
CA LEU A 12 5.61 14.03 11.96
C LEU A 12 6.66 13.33 11.09
N ALA A 13 7.64 14.06 10.57
CA ALA A 13 8.71 13.49 9.77
C ALA A 13 9.55 12.47 10.56
N LEU A 14 9.82 12.75 11.82
CA LEU A 14 10.52 11.81 12.70
C LEU A 14 9.71 10.54 12.94
N CYS A 15 8.41 10.66 13.18
CA CYS A 15 7.53 9.50 13.33
C CYS A 15 7.45 8.67 12.05
N GLN A 16 7.36 9.30 10.89
CA GLN A 16 7.29 8.63 9.59
C GLN A 16 8.58 7.87 9.22
N ARG A 17 9.69 8.16 9.83
CA ARG A 17 10.92 7.36 9.68
C ARG A 17 10.80 5.95 10.27
N TYR A 18 9.88 5.76 11.20
CA TYR A 18 9.64 4.47 11.89
C TYR A 18 8.35 3.81 11.43
N TYR A 19 7.34 4.61 11.15
CA TYR A 19 6.00 4.12 10.84
C TYR A 19 5.31 5.06 9.85
N TYR A 20 4.84 4.51 8.75
CA TYR A 20 4.07 5.23 7.74
C TYR A 20 2.82 4.47 7.37
N ARG A 21 1.67 5.11 7.52
CA ARG A 21 0.36 4.55 7.22
C ARG A 21 -0.36 5.42 6.19
N PRO A 22 -0.18 5.15 4.88
CA PRO A 22 -0.79 5.96 3.82
C PRO A 22 -2.30 5.80 3.73
N ILE A 23 -2.84 4.63 4.09
CA ILE A 23 -4.26 4.30 3.97
C ILE A 23 -4.77 3.72 5.29
N ASP A 24 -5.90 4.28 5.76
CA ASP A 24 -6.64 3.83 6.93
C ASP A 24 -8.16 4.03 6.78
N GLU A 25 -8.64 4.28 5.57
CA GLU A 25 -10.02 4.59 5.24
C GLU A 25 -10.49 3.86 3.99
N ASN A 26 -11.82 3.91 3.78
CA ASN A 26 -12.46 3.45 2.56
C ASN A 26 -12.30 4.45 1.41
N ASN A 27 -12.33 3.99 0.17
CA ASN A 27 -12.29 4.78 -1.06
C ASN A 27 -11.08 5.73 -1.17
N LYS A 28 -9.91 5.29 -0.72
CA LYS A 28 -8.66 6.03 -0.87
C LYS A 28 -7.72 5.35 -1.85
N TYR A 29 -7.10 6.14 -2.70
CA TYR A 29 -6.09 5.66 -3.64
C TYR A 29 -4.74 5.56 -2.96
N LEU A 30 -4.09 4.41 -3.12
CA LEU A 30 -2.74 4.18 -2.62
C LEU A 30 -1.70 4.63 -3.65
N CYS A 31 -1.77 4.06 -4.84
CA CYS A 31 -0.81 4.32 -5.92
C CYS A 31 -1.35 3.77 -7.24
N LEU A 32 -0.65 4.08 -8.31
CA LEU A 32 -0.87 3.46 -9.60
C LEU A 32 -0.38 2.00 -9.54
N GLY A 33 -1.20 1.09 -10.06
CA GLY A 33 -0.89 -0.33 -10.13
C GLY A 33 -0.91 -0.86 -11.56
N PHE A 34 -0.28 -1.99 -11.76
CA PHE A 34 -0.25 -2.68 -13.06
C PHE A 34 -0.27 -4.20 -12.84
N SER A 35 -0.73 -4.93 -13.85
CA SER A 35 -0.63 -6.38 -13.86
C SER A 35 0.71 -6.79 -14.46
N ASP A 36 1.60 -7.34 -13.64
CA ASP A 36 2.89 -7.85 -14.11
C ASP A 36 2.84 -9.32 -14.51
N SER A 37 1.74 -10.00 -14.16
CA SER A 37 1.41 -11.35 -14.62
C SER A 37 -0.12 -11.53 -14.65
N SER A 38 -0.59 -12.67 -15.12
CA SER A 38 -2.02 -13.01 -15.10
C SER A 38 -2.60 -13.16 -13.69
N THR A 39 -1.76 -13.25 -12.68
CA THR A 39 -2.17 -13.53 -11.29
C THR A 39 -1.65 -12.50 -10.27
N MET A 40 -0.96 -11.47 -10.70
CA MET A 40 -0.31 -10.54 -9.79
C MET A 40 -0.52 -9.08 -10.20
N VAL A 41 -0.94 -8.29 -9.22
CA VAL A 41 -0.99 -6.83 -9.30
C VAL A 41 0.17 -6.26 -8.50
N SER A 42 0.87 -5.31 -9.07
CA SER A 42 1.97 -4.61 -8.43
C SER A 42 1.75 -3.10 -8.48
N GLY A 43 2.28 -2.41 -7.48
CA GLY A 43 2.32 -0.95 -7.46
C GLY A 43 3.62 -0.48 -6.83
N PHE A 44 4.10 0.67 -7.26
CA PHE A 44 5.27 1.31 -6.68
C PHE A 44 4.84 2.39 -5.71
N LEU A 45 5.39 2.37 -4.51
CA LEU A 45 5.10 3.35 -3.46
C LEU A 45 6.38 4.01 -2.98
N GLN A 46 6.41 5.33 -3.01
CA GLN A 46 7.48 6.13 -2.45
C GLN A 46 7.08 6.66 -1.08
N PHE A 47 7.99 6.58 -0.10
CA PHE A 47 7.74 7.09 1.24
C PHE A 47 7.94 8.61 1.30
N PRO A 48 7.16 9.32 2.14
CA PRO A 48 7.26 10.78 2.25
C PRO A 48 8.57 11.24 2.88
N VAL A 49 9.17 10.39 3.70
CA VAL A 49 10.51 10.62 4.31
C VAL A 49 11.32 9.34 4.24
N THR A 50 12.63 9.46 4.24
CA THR A 50 13.53 8.29 4.31
C THR A 50 13.31 7.56 5.63
N MET A 51 12.88 6.31 5.57
CA MET A 51 12.72 5.47 6.74
C MET A 51 14.09 5.08 7.33
N ARG A 52 14.13 4.71 8.61
CA ARG A 52 15.40 4.38 9.28
C ARG A 52 16.03 3.07 8.80
N ALA A 53 15.24 2.19 8.25
CA ALA A 53 15.65 0.87 7.74
C ALA A 53 14.69 0.42 6.64
N ASN A 54 14.99 -0.69 5.99
CA ASN A 54 14.06 -1.32 5.08
C ASN A 54 12.78 -1.71 5.83
N PRO A 55 11.61 -1.25 5.41
CA PRO A 55 10.38 -1.51 6.14
C PRO A 55 9.84 -2.92 5.94
N SER A 56 8.99 -3.33 6.86
CA SER A 56 8.03 -4.43 6.69
C SER A 56 6.63 -3.87 6.45
N ILE A 57 5.75 -4.67 5.88
CA ILE A 57 4.36 -4.29 5.61
C ILE A 57 3.40 -4.90 6.64
N ASP A 58 2.41 -4.11 7.05
CA ASP A 58 1.21 -4.54 7.74
C ASP A 58 -0.01 -3.96 7.01
N ALA A 59 -0.85 -4.81 6.46
CA ALA A 59 -1.99 -4.38 5.67
C ALA A 59 -3.19 -5.31 5.87
N SER A 60 -4.38 -4.74 5.82
CA SER A 60 -5.62 -5.51 5.81
C SER A 60 -5.76 -6.27 4.49
N TYR A 61 -6.36 -7.43 4.55
CA TYR A 61 -6.75 -8.22 3.38
C TYR A 61 -8.11 -8.87 3.61
N GLY A 62 -8.83 -9.14 2.53
CA GLY A 62 -10.13 -9.81 2.60
C GLY A 62 -10.00 -11.29 2.87
N VAL A 63 -11.12 -11.90 3.24
CA VAL A 63 -11.25 -13.36 3.31
C VAL A 63 -12.08 -13.85 2.12
N SER A 64 -11.88 -15.09 1.73
CA SER A 64 -12.61 -15.69 0.62
C SER A 64 -14.12 -15.53 0.79
N GLY A 65 -14.80 -15.02 -0.23
CA GLY A 65 -16.24 -14.79 -0.24
C GLY A 65 -16.70 -13.44 0.32
N SER A 66 -15.82 -12.66 0.94
CA SER A 66 -16.13 -11.29 1.37
C SER A 66 -15.80 -10.28 0.27
N ILE A 67 -16.39 -9.09 0.37
CA ILE A 67 -15.92 -7.95 -0.43
C ILE A 67 -14.48 -7.65 -0.02
N GLY A 68 -13.56 -7.69 -0.98
CA GLY A 68 -12.15 -7.44 -0.72
C GLY A 68 -11.91 -6.07 -0.11
N TYR A 69 -10.95 -5.99 0.78
CA TYR A 69 -10.52 -4.72 1.37
C TYR A 69 -9.86 -3.79 0.36
N TRP A 70 -9.40 -4.33 -0.74
CA TRP A 70 -8.69 -3.63 -1.80
C TRP A 70 -9.21 -4.00 -3.17
N ARG A 71 -9.05 -3.10 -4.12
CA ARG A 71 -9.26 -3.39 -5.54
C ARG A 71 -8.24 -2.66 -6.40
N ILE A 72 -8.03 -3.14 -7.60
CA ILE A 72 -7.47 -2.35 -8.67
C ILE A 72 -8.60 -1.98 -9.63
N ALA A 73 -8.73 -0.70 -9.92
CA ALA A 73 -9.86 -0.13 -10.64
C ALA A 73 -9.42 1.00 -11.56
N ASN A 74 -10.32 1.35 -12.45
CA ASN A 74 -10.10 2.34 -13.51
C ASN A 74 -8.99 1.90 -14.48
N GLY A 75 -8.80 2.59 -15.54
CA GLY A 75 -7.91 2.13 -16.60
C GLY A 75 -8.57 1.04 -17.47
N ASN A 76 -7.81 0.04 -17.88
CA ASN A 76 -8.26 -0.97 -18.84
C ASN A 76 -8.42 -2.38 -18.27
N PHE A 77 -8.66 -2.52 -16.97
CA PHE A 77 -8.83 -3.82 -16.32
C PHE A 77 -10.11 -4.58 -16.66
N GLY A 78 -10.96 -4.07 -17.54
CA GLY A 78 -12.21 -4.72 -17.88
C GLY A 78 -13.18 -4.84 -16.68
N GLY A 79 -13.14 -3.87 -15.79
CA GLY A 79 -13.89 -3.84 -14.54
C GLY A 79 -13.00 -3.96 -13.31
N ASP A 80 -13.62 -3.78 -12.15
CA ASP A 80 -12.89 -3.81 -10.87
C ASP A 80 -12.38 -5.22 -10.55
N LYS A 81 -11.14 -5.33 -10.15
CA LYS A 81 -10.53 -6.57 -9.67
C LYS A 81 -10.26 -6.46 -8.18
N TYR A 82 -10.99 -7.23 -7.39
CA TYR A 82 -10.83 -7.24 -5.94
C TYR A 82 -9.61 -8.05 -5.52
N ILE A 83 -8.92 -7.57 -4.48
CA ILE A 83 -7.71 -8.15 -3.92
C ILE A 83 -8.04 -8.65 -2.53
N ASP A 84 -8.15 -9.96 -2.38
CA ASP A 84 -8.50 -10.63 -1.13
C ASP A 84 -7.29 -11.23 -0.42
N ASN A 85 -6.21 -11.42 -1.14
CA ASN A 85 -5.00 -12.03 -0.60
C ASN A 85 -4.11 -10.98 0.09
N ALA A 86 -3.24 -11.48 0.97
CA ALA A 86 -2.31 -10.64 1.69
C ALA A 86 -1.37 -9.88 0.76
N TRP A 87 -1.10 -8.64 1.10
CA TRP A 87 -0.09 -7.82 0.45
C TRP A 87 1.31 -8.26 0.85
N SER A 88 2.21 -8.19 -0.09
CA SER A 88 3.64 -8.42 0.11
C SER A 88 4.45 -7.26 -0.48
N ILE A 89 5.69 -7.14 -0.07
CA ILE A 89 6.63 -6.15 -0.59
C ILE A 89 7.89 -6.80 -1.11
N VAL A 90 8.51 -6.17 -2.08
CA VAL A 90 9.78 -6.60 -2.66
C VAL A 90 10.57 -5.38 -3.14
N GLY A 91 11.88 -5.51 -3.17
CA GLY A 91 12.77 -4.42 -3.57
C GLY A 91 12.67 -3.21 -2.65
N GLN A 92 12.33 -3.44 -1.38
CA GLN A 92 12.21 -2.37 -0.40
C GLN A 92 13.56 -1.71 -0.11
N THR A 93 13.49 -0.41 -0.07
CA THR A 93 14.57 0.46 0.39
C THR A 93 14.01 1.41 1.47
N PRO A 94 14.82 2.16 2.19
CA PRO A 94 14.30 3.17 3.12
C PRO A 94 13.45 4.27 2.46
N ASN A 95 13.49 4.39 1.13
CA ASN A 95 12.78 5.45 0.39
C ASN A 95 11.53 4.96 -0.33
N ALA A 96 11.48 3.69 -0.71
CA ALA A 96 10.43 3.17 -1.57
C ALA A 96 10.30 1.65 -1.49
N THR A 97 9.18 1.13 -1.96
CA THR A 97 8.97 -0.31 -2.11
C THR A 97 8.01 -0.60 -3.26
N ARG A 98 8.09 -1.80 -3.80
CA ARG A 98 7.04 -2.37 -4.63
C ARG A 98 6.10 -3.18 -3.74
N VAL A 99 4.81 -2.87 -3.80
CA VAL A 99 3.75 -3.66 -3.16
C VAL A 99 3.12 -4.57 -4.22
N TYR A 100 2.76 -5.78 -3.85
CA TYR A 100 2.09 -6.70 -4.76
C TYR A 100 1.14 -7.64 -4.02
N ALA A 101 0.12 -8.09 -4.74
CA ALA A 101 -0.84 -9.07 -4.24
C ALA A 101 -1.51 -9.81 -5.41
N THR A 102 -2.10 -10.96 -5.11
CA THR A 102 -2.88 -11.74 -6.07
C THR A 102 -4.34 -11.32 -5.99
N PRO A 103 -4.96 -10.81 -7.07
CA PRO A 103 -6.38 -10.50 -7.10
C PRO A 103 -7.23 -11.77 -7.20
N ARG A 104 -8.53 -11.63 -6.91
CA ARG A 104 -9.52 -12.70 -6.99
C ARG A 104 -9.70 -13.22 -8.42
N ALA A 105 -9.65 -12.35 -9.40
CA ALA A 105 -9.86 -12.67 -10.81
C ALA A 105 -8.56 -12.58 -11.61
N SER A 106 -8.47 -13.37 -12.66
CA SER A 106 -7.33 -13.31 -13.59
C SER A 106 -7.22 -11.96 -14.28
N LEU A 107 -5.99 -11.58 -14.58
CA LEU A 107 -5.61 -10.33 -15.22
C LEU A 107 -5.03 -10.58 -16.61
N THR A 108 -5.05 -9.54 -17.43
CA THR A 108 -4.23 -9.46 -18.64
C THR A 108 -2.96 -8.69 -18.33
N VAL A 109 -1.80 -9.24 -18.70
CA VAL A 109 -0.50 -8.61 -18.46
C VAL A 109 -0.45 -7.23 -19.13
N GLY A 110 0.05 -6.23 -18.40
CA GLY A 110 0.19 -4.87 -18.90
C GLY A 110 -1.02 -3.96 -18.68
N GLU A 111 -2.09 -4.45 -18.05
CA GLU A 111 -3.20 -3.57 -17.62
C GLU A 111 -2.74 -2.64 -16.50
N VAL A 112 -3.25 -1.40 -16.51
CA VAL A 112 -2.90 -0.34 -15.57
C VAL A 112 -4.15 0.23 -14.94
N GLY A 113 -4.11 0.50 -13.64
CA GLY A 113 -5.21 1.12 -12.89
C GLY A 113 -4.75 1.62 -11.53
N PHE A 114 -5.70 2.04 -10.71
CA PHE A 114 -5.42 2.53 -9.37
C PHE A 114 -5.67 1.45 -8.32
N ILE A 115 -4.72 1.29 -7.41
CA ILE A 115 -4.92 0.48 -6.20
C ILE A 115 -5.67 1.33 -5.19
N GLU A 116 -6.85 0.86 -4.78
CA GLU A 116 -7.81 1.61 -3.97
C GLU A 116 -8.31 0.75 -2.81
N SER A 117 -8.48 1.38 -1.65
CA SER A 117 -9.15 0.75 -0.50
C SER A 117 -10.66 0.69 -0.72
N LYS A 118 -11.31 -0.41 -0.36
CA LYS A 118 -12.75 -0.65 -0.58
C LYS A 118 -13.54 -1.09 0.64
N ASN A 119 -12.96 -0.97 1.81
CA ASN A 119 -13.65 -1.31 3.07
C ASN A 119 -13.27 -0.29 4.13
N SER A 120 -14.20 0.03 5.04
CA SER A 120 -13.94 0.95 6.15
C SER A 120 -12.84 0.48 7.10
N SER A 121 -12.53 -0.81 7.08
CA SER A 121 -11.44 -1.40 7.85
C SER A 121 -10.14 -1.56 7.05
N SER A 122 -10.09 -1.05 5.81
CA SER A 122 -8.88 -1.10 4.99
C SER A 122 -7.78 -0.25 5.58
N TYR A 123 -6.60 -0.81 5.70
CA TYR A 123 -5.40 -0.08 6.06
C TYR A 123 -4.17 -0.69 5.40
N MET A 124 -3.15 0.11 5.25
CA MET A 124 -1.81 -0.32 4.86
C MET A 124 -0.79 0.52 5.62
N ALA A 125 0.14 -0.14 6.25
CA ALA A 125 1.18 0.50 7.04
C ALA A 125 2.55 -0.12 6.75
N PHE A 126 3.57 0.68 6.88
CA PHE A 126 4.96 0.28 6.74
C PHE A 126 5.69 0.62 8.03
N THR A 127 6.41 -0.35 8.58
CA THR A 127 7.16 -0.17 9.81
C THR A 127 8.64 -0.48 9.60
N ALA A 128 9.49 0.40 10.11
CA ALA A 128 10.95 0.25 10.13
C ALA A 128 11.47 0.19 11.57
N GLU A 129 10.66 -0.29 12.49
CA GLU A 129 11.08 -0.56 13.86
C GLU A 129 12.07 -1.71 13.91
N LEU A 130 12.93 -1.68 14.93
CA LEU A 130 13.90 -2.74 15.17
C LEU A 130 13.27 -3.94 15.88
#